data_7fe0280d7d0395510675f7180da32de6
#
_entry.id   7fe0280d7d0395510675f7180da32de6
#
_cell.length_a   1.000
_cell.length_b   1.000
_cell.length_c   1.000
_cell.angle_alpha   90.00
_cell.angle_beta   90.00
_cell.angle_gamma   90.00
#
_symmetry.space_group_name_H-M   'P 1'
#
loop_
_entity.id
_entity.type
_entity.pdbx_description
1 polymer ?
#
loop_
_entity_poly.entity_id
_entity_poly.type
_entity_poly.pdbx_seq_one_letter_code
_entity_poly.pdbx_strand_id
1 'polypeptide(L)'
;TKKLLRSNKWHKDFSMAPIDVLGPYCEKDVIYTAKLYNDRSKLIKDTNQTEVWKMQIALTKVLYAMEGRGIKIDNDYVKETMTQIENRKSEILKRVLDIAGKEFNLNSTQQLGEVLNERGIKSPEKTAKGQQSWNEAALVQINDPIAGYVRQYRALEKLRSTYLEPFLELEELHTTFCNWGTLTGRLSSRNPNLQNIPRNHFNLVDKQLSETDKQELKGRINATLAAKGQTSRVEGLSDEVLNTWTFVGDDSFDKSQEGQIAIRNLFVPREDYSLISFDYSQMEVRVFLSYLQNEEVNQMLTKSNVDFHGEAAKLAFNVTEDDDT
;
A
#
# COMPACT_ATOMS: atom_id res chain seq x y z
N THR A 1 -36.69 12.57 2.48
CA THR A 1 -36.33 11.78 1.29
C THR A 1 -35.18 10.81 1.57
N LYS A 2 -34.01 11.23 2.11
CA LYS A 2 -32.86 10.34 2.43
C LYS A 2 -33.24 9.16 3.35
N LYS A 3 -34.09 9.39 4.35
CA LYS A 3 -34.58 8.34 5.26
C LYS A 3 -35.42 7.31 4.49
N LEU A 4 -36.30 7.77 3.60
CA LEU A 4 -37.15 6.91 2.78
C LEU A 4 -36.33 6.09 1.77
N LEU A 5 -35.33 6.71 1.12
CA LEU A 5 -34.41 6.02 0.22
C LEU A 5 -33.62 4.91 0.93
N ARG A 6 -33.20 5.15 2.17
CA ARG A 6 -32.46 4.17 2.99
C ARG A 6 -33.34 3.05 3.51
N SER A 7 -34.55 3.37 4.01
CA SER A 7 -35.47 2.36 4.57
C SER A 7 -35.91 1.32 3.51
N ASN A 8 -36.05 1.76 2.26
CA ASN A 8 -36.40 0.89 1.13
C ASN A 8 -35.18 0.35 0.36
N LYS A 9 -33.95 0.61 0.83
CA LYS A 9 -32.70 0.24 0.17
C LYS A 9 -32.50 0.85 -1.23
N TRP A 10 -33.34 1.77 -1.68
CA TRP A 10 -33.21 2.46 -2.98
C TRP A 10 -31.94 3.30 -3.11
N HIS A 11 -31.29 3.66 -2.01
CA HIS A 11 -29.98 4.32 -2.04
C HIS A 11 -28.85 3.45 -2.64
N LYS A 12 -29.09 2.15 -2.82
CA LYS A 12 -28.15 1.23 -3.47
C LYS A 12 -28.36 1.18 -4.98
N ASP A 13 -29.60 1.36 -5.41
CA ASP A 13 -30.00 1.42 -6.81
C ASP A 13 -31.17 2.40 -6.95
N PHE A 14 -30.88 3.60 -7.41
CA PHE A 14 -31.89 4.65 -7.59
C PHE A 14 -32.90 4.36 -8.69
N SER A 15 -32.61 3.45 -9.63
CA SER A 15 -33.56 3.06 -10.69
C SER A 15 -34.80 2.39 -10.10
N MET A 16 -34.68 1.82 -8.90
CA MET A 16 -35.80 1.18 -8.18
C MET A 16 -36.69 2.16 -7.42
N ALA A 17 -36.28 3.43 -7.32
CA ALA A 17 -37.05 4.41 -6.57
C ALA A 17 -38.17 5.02 -7.45
N PRO A 18 -39.41 5.14 -6.93
CA PRO A 18 -40.51 5.82 -7.64
C PRO A 18 -40.13 7.26 -7.98
N ILE A 19 -40.60 7.75 -9.15
CA ILE A 19 -40.23 9.06 -9.66
C ILE A 19 -40.72 10.23 -8.76
N ASP A 20 -41.84 10.03 -8.09
CA ASP A 20 -42.39 11.00 -7.12
C ASP A 20 -41.52 11.12 -5.84
N VAL A 21 -40.69 10.12 -5.55
CA VAL A 21 -39.71 10.15 -4.48
C VAL A 21 -38.37 10.68 -4.99
N LEU A 22 -37.94 10.21 -6.16
CA LEU A 22 -36.61 10.52 -6.72
C LEU A 22 -36.57 11.94 -7.33
N GLY A 23 -37.66 12.40 -7.98
CA GLY A 23 -37.75 13.72 -8.60
C GLY A 23 -37.49 14.86 -7.62
N PRO A 24 -38.24 14.99 -6.50
CA PRO A 24 -37.97 16.00 -5.48
C PRO A 24 -36.62 15.87 -4.78
N TYR A 25 -36.01 14.69 -4.79
CA TYR A 25 -34.64 14.50 -4.30
C TYR A 25 -33.62 15.12 -5.25
N CYS A 26 -33.70 14.78 -6.55
CA CYS A 26 -32.85 15.36 -7.58
C CYS A 26 -32.99 16.88 -7.68
N GLU A 27 -34.20 17.39 -7.64
CA GLU A 27 -34.46 18.84 -7.68
C GLU A 27 -33.70 19.56 -6.53
N LYS A 28 -33.80 19.04 -5.31
CA LYS A 28 -33.10 19.60 -4.16
C LYS A 28 -31.57 19.54 -4.34
N ASP A 29 -31.04 18.44 -4.84
CA ASP A 29 -29.60 18.29 -5.07
C ASP A 29 -29.11 19.34 -6.09
N VAL A 30 -29.87 19.60 -7.17
CA VAL A 30 -29.54 20.63 -8.17
C VAL A 30 -29.59 22.03 -7.55
N ILE A 31 -30.66 22.35 -6.82
CA ILE A 31 -30.84 23.66 -6.18
C ILE A 31 -29.71 23.93 -5.17
N TYR A 32 -29.41 22.96 -4.31
CA TYR A 32 -28.36 23.15 -3.30
C TYR A 32 -26.97 23.20 -3.93
N THR A 33 -26.71 22.47 -4.99
CA THR A 33 -25.46 22.55 -5.74
C THR A 33 -25.25 23.91 -6.34
N ALA A 34 -26.31 24.50 -6.97
CA ALA A 34 -26.25 25.86 -7.51
C ALA A 34 -26.02 26.92 -6.42
N LYS A 35 -26.71 26.81 -5.28
CA LYS A 35 -26.51 27.70 -4.14
C LYS A 35 -25.08 27.60 -3.60
N LEU A 36 -24.57 26.38 -3.43
CA LEU A 36 -23.21 26.14 -2.96
C LEU A 36 -22.18 26.73 -3.93
N TYR A 37 -22.35 26.55 -5.23
CA TYR A 37 -21.49 27.15 -6.25
C TYR A 37 -21.41 28.66 -6.13
N ASN A 38 -22.58 29.36 -6.01
CA ASN A 38 -22.61 30.80 -5.89
C ASN A 38 -21.93 31.32 -4.62
N ASP A 39 -22.15 30.63 -3.49
CA ASP A 39 -21.52 30.97 -2.21
C ASP A 39 -20.00 30.74 -2.25
N ARG A 40 -19.58 29.58 -2.71
CA ARG A 40 -18.16 29.20 -2.72
C ARG A 40 -17.35 29.92 -3.79
N SER A 41 -17.94 30.28 -4.92
CA SER A 41 -17.26 31.07 -5.95
C SER A 41 -16.84 32.46 -5.42
N LYS A 42 -17.63 33.06 -4.52
CA LYS A 42 -17.24 34.29 -3.84
C LYS A 42 -16.07 34.05 -2.89
N LEU A 43 -16.16 33.02 -2.03
CA LEU A 43 -15.13 32.68 -1.07
C LEU A 43 -13.78 32.37 -1.76
N ILE A 44 -13.79 31.64 -2.89
CA ILE A 44 -12.59 31.34 -3.68
C ILE A 44 -11.88 32.62 -4.13
N LYS A 45 -12.63 33.65 -4.56
CA LYS A 45 -12.07 34.95 -4.93
C LYS A 45 -11.51 35.69 -3.72
N ASP A 46 -12.29 35.75 -2.64
CA ASP A 46 -11.95 36.47 -1.42
C ASP A 46 -10.70 35.89 -0.72
N THR A 47 -10.45 34.58 -0.90
CA THR A 47 -9.28 33.87 -0.35
C THR A 47 -8.12 33.71 -1.34
N ASN A 48 -8.18 34.39 -2.50
CA ASN A 48 -7.15 34.31 -3.56
C ASN A 48 -6.84 32.88 -4.07
N GLN A 49 -7.86 32.03 -4.17
CA GLN A 49 -7.70 30.61 -4.59
C GLN A 49 -8.19 30.34 -6.02
N THR A 50 -8.40 31.37 -6.80
CA THR A 50 -8.98 31.26 -8.15
C THR A 50 -8.13 30.38 -9.07
N GLU A 51 -6.81 30.51 -9.04
CA GLU A 51 -5.92 29.71 -9.91
C GLU A 51 -5.91 28.23 -9.50
N VAL A 52 -5.89 27.94 -8.21
CA VAL A 52 -6.00 26.57 -7.70
C VAL A 52 -7.34 25.95 -8.13
N TRP A 53 -8.43 26.71 -8.02
CA TRP A 53 -9.75 26.24 -8.46
C TRP A 53 -9.81 25.95 -9.96
N LYS A 54 -9.27 26.82 -10.81
CA LYS A 54 -9.17 26.60 -12.26
C LYS A 54 -8.39 25.33 -12.58
N MET A 55 -7.25 25.14 -11.93
CA MET A 55 -6.42 23.94 -12.07
C MET A 55 -7.21 22.67 -11.69
N GLN A 56 -7.94 22.68 -10.56
CA GLN A 56 -8.74 21.55 -10.12
C GLN A 56 -9.88 21.20 -11.10
N ILE A 57 -10.54 22.21 -11.67
CA ILE A 57 -11.57 22.00 -12.71
C ILE A 57 -10.97 21.41 -13.98
N ALA A 58 -9.80 21.90 -14.42
CA ALA A 58 -9.12 21.36 -15.58
C ALA A 58 -8.68 19.89 -15.34
N LEU A 59 -8.13 19.61 -14.14
CA LEU A 59 -7.74 18.28 -13.72
C LEU A 59 -8.91 17.29 -13.73
N THR A 60 -10.11 17.72 -13.32
CA THR A 60 -11.30 16.86 -13.31
C THR A 60 -11.59 16.23 -14.67
N LYS A 61 -11.37 16.98 -15.78
CA LYS A 61 -11.55 16.46 -17.14
C LYS A 61 -10.54 15.35 -17.47
N VAL A 62 -9.29 15.52 -17.03
CA VAL A 62 -8.23 14.52 -17.21
C VAL A 62 -8.56 13.25 -16.43
N LEU A 63 -8.96 13.42 -15.14
CA LEU A 63 -9.31 12.28 -14.29
C LEU A 63 -10.51 11.52 -14.84
N TYR A 64 -11.54 12.22 -15.33
CA TYR A 64 -12.68 11.59 -15.99
C TYR A 64 -12.27 10.73 -17.19
N ALA A 65 -11.38 11.24 -18.04
CA ALA A 65 -10.86 10.48 -19.18
C ALA A 65 -10.02 9.26 -18.73
N MET A 66 -9.24 9.39 -17.65
CA MET A 66 -8.47 8.27 -17.08
C MET A 66 -9.40 7.20 -16.49
N GLU A 67 -10.39 7.60 -15.72
CA GLU A 67 -11.40 6.69 -15.13
C GLU A 67 -12.18 5.95 -16.22
N GLY A 68 -12.61 6.65 -17.26
CA GLY A 68 -13.34 6.05 -18.39
C GLY A 68 -12.49 5.10 -19.23
N ARG A 69 -11.16 5.36 -19.32
CA ARG A 69 -10.23 4.47 -20.04
C ARG A 69 -9.96 3.19 -19.28
N GLY A 70 -9.74 3.27 -17.96
CA GLY A 70 -9.35 2.11 -17.16
C GLY A 70 -7.97 1.55 -17.51
N ILE A 71 -7.66 0.39 -16.96
CA ILE A 71 -6.44 -0.37 -17.23
C ILE A 71 -6.78 -1.86 -17.39
N LYS A 72 -6.17 -2.53 -18.37
CA LYS A 72 -6.42 -3.95 -18.65
C LYS A 72 -5.79 -4.84 -17.59
N ILE A 73 -6.51 -5.92 -17.24
CA ILE A 73 -6.10 -6.95 -16.27
C ILE A 73 -5.78 -8.25 -17.01
N ASP A 74 -4.66 -8.87 -16.64
CA ASP A 74 -4.28 -10.21 -17.03
C ASP A 74 -4.95 -11.23 -16.09
N ASN A 75 -6.11 -11.74 -16.49
CA ASN A 75 -6.88 -12.69 -15.71
C ASN A 75 -6.20 -14.06 -15.54
N ASP A 76 -5.39 -14.47 -16.49
CA ASP A 76 -4.67 -15.74 -16.37
C ASP A 76 -3.58 -15.61 -15.29
N TYR A 77 -2.85 -14.50 -15.28
CA TYR A 77 -1.90 -14.20 -14.22
C TYR A 77 -2.58 -14.03 -12.84
N VAL A 78 -3.79 -13.45 -12.78
CA VAL A 78 -4.59 -13.37 -11.52
C VAL A 78 -4.87 -14.77 -10.98
N LYS A 79 -5.40 -15.68 -11.81
CA LYS A 79 -5.76 -17.06 -11.43
C LYS A 79 -4.55 -17.87 -11.00
N GLU A 80 -3.47 -17.77 -11.78
CA GLU A 80 -2.19 -18.42 -11.45
C GLU A 80 -1.65 -17.93 -10.11
N THR A 81 -1.57 -16.62 -9.92
CA THR A 81 -1.09 -16.01 -8.67
C THR A 81 -1.95 -16.41 -7.47
N MET A 82 -3.27 -16.46 -7.63
CA MET A 82 -4.17 -16.94 -6.57
C MET A 82 -3.86 -18.38 -6.19
N THR A 83 -3.64 -19.26 -7.16
CA THR A 83 -3.31 -20.66 -6.93
C THR A 83 -1.98 -20.80 -6.18
N GLN A 84 -0.96 -20.07 -6.60
CA GLN A 84 0.34 -20.05 -5.94
C GLN A 84 0.25 -19.55 -4.49
N ILE A 85 -0.54 -18.51 -4.24
CA ILE A 85 -0.79 -17.98 -2.89
C ILE A 85 -1.49 -19.03 -2.00
N GLU A 86 -2.53 -19.71 -2.49
CA GLU A 86 -3.23 -20.74 -1.69
C GLU A 86 -2.33 -21.94 -1.38
N ASN A 87 -1.49 -22.36 -2.32
CA ASN A 87 -0.49 -23.40 -2.08
C ASN A 87 0.47 -22.97 -0.97
N ARG A 88 1.04 -21.76 -1.04
CA ARG A 88 1.96 -21.26 -0.02
C ARG A 88 1.28 -21.11 1.35
N LYS A 89 0.06 -20.62 1.40
CA LYS A 89 -0.73 -20.54 2.65
C LYS A 89 -0.93 -21.92 3.28
N SER A 90 -1.21 -22.94 2.47
CA SER A 90 -1.37 -24.32 2.93
C SER A 90 -0.07 -24.88 3.50
N GLU A 91 1.09 -24.58 2.90
CA GLU A 91 2.40 -24.95 3.43
C GLU A 91 2.68 -24.27 4.77
N ILE A 92 2.39 -22.96 4.87
CA ILE A 92 2.57 -22.20 6.10
C ILE A 92 1.70 -22.79 7.22
N LEU A 93 0.44 -23.12 6.94
CA LEU A 93 -0.45 -23.75 7.93
C LEU A 93 0.11 -25.07 8.46
N LYS A 94 0.64 -25.94 7.59
CA LYS A 94 1.28 -27.19 8.02
C LYS A 94 2.48 -26.93 8.92
N ARG A 95 3.39 -26.03 8.53
CA ARG A 95 4.57 -25.69 9.34
C ARG A 95 4.19 -25.11 10.71
N VAL A 96 3.20 -24.21 10.72
CA VAL A 96 2.73 -23.64 11.99
C VAL A 96 2.09 -24.70 12.87
N LEU A 97 1.32 -25.64 12.30
CA LEU A 97 0.74 -26.78 13.03
C LEU A 97 1.86 -27.66 13.64
N ASP A 98 2.88 -27.99 12.85
CA ASP A 98 4.02 -28.82 13.31
C ASP A 98 4.77 -28.14 14.47
N ILE A 99 4.98 -26.82 14.42
CA ILE A 99 5.68 -26.07 15.47
C ILE A 99 4.79 -25.83 16.71
N ALA A 100 3.50 -25.52 16.51
CA ALA A 100 2.56 -25.19 17.60
C ALA A 100 1.96 -26.43 18.27
N GLY A 101 1.95 -27.58 17.57
CA GLY A 101 1.32 -28.82 18.02
C GLY A 101 -0.21 -28.78 18.04
N LYS A 102 -0.84 -27.71 17.57
CA LYS A 102 -2.28 -27.53 17.49
C LYS A 102 -2.71 -26.60 16.37
N GLU A 103 -3.89 -26.82 15.82
CA GLU A 103 -4.49 -25.92 14.84
C GLU A 103 -5.06 -24.67 15.51
N PHE A 104 -4.90 -23.52 14.87
CA PHE A 104 -5.54 -22.27 15.27
C PHE A 104 -5.67 -21.33 14.05
N ASN A 105 -6.54 -20.35 14.15
CA ASN A 105 -6.73 -19.35 13.10
C ASN A 105 -5.62 -18.29 13.15
N LEU A 106 -4.73 -18.28 12.15
CA LEU A 106 -3.59 -17.35 12.04
C LEU A 106 -4.03 -15.88 11.91
N ASN A 107 -5.26 -15.63 11.46
CA ASN A 107 -5.83 -14.28 11.42
C ASN A 107 -6.40 -13.83 12.78
N SER A 108 -6.64 -14.76 13.70
CA SER A 108 -7.14 -14.43 15.05
C SER A 108 -5.99 -13.96 15.95
N THR A 109 -6.03 -12.69 16.34
CA THR A 109 -5.05 -12.12 17.26
C THR A 109 -5.13 -12.76 18.66
N GLN A 110 -6.33 -13.18 19.08
CA GLN A 110 -6.53 -13.84 20.36
C GLN A 110 -5.87 -15.23 20.38
N GLN A 111 -6.22 -16.10 19.41
CA GLN A 111 -5.69 -17.46 19.34
C GLN A 111 -4.17 -17.47 19.14
N LEU A 112 -3.65 -16.57 18.30
CA LEU A 112 -2.21 -16.39 18.16
C LEU A 112 -1.55 -15.99 19.49
N GLY A 113 -2.17 -15.06 20.22
CA GLY A 113 -1.68 -14.64 21.52
C GLY A 113 -1.65 -15.79 22.54
N GLU A 114 -2.65 -16.66 22.55
CA GLU A 114 -2.69 -17.87 23.40
C GLU A 114 -1.53 -18.81 23.05
N VAL A 115 -1.33 -19.11 21.76
CA VAL A 115 -0.23 -19.99 21.29
C VAL A 115 1.15 -19.43 21.65
N LEU A 116 1.39 -18.14 21.39
CA LEU A 116 2.68 -17.53 21.68
C LEU A 116 2.94 -17.42 23.20
N ASN A 117 1.90 -17.12 24.00
CA ASN A 117 2.01 -17.09 25.47
C ASN A 117 2.31 -18.48 26.05
N GLU A 118 1.71 -19.57 25.56
CA GLU A 118 2.01 -20.96 25.96
C GLU A 118 3.48 -21.32 25.67
N ARG A 119 4.08 -20.72 24.63
CA ARG A 119 5.49 -20.84 24.29
C ARG A 119 6.41 -19.91 25.12
N GLY A 120 5.85 -19.18 26.09
CA GLY A 120 6.59 -18.23 26.92
C GLY A 120 6.89 -16.89 26.24
N ILE A 121 6.30 -16.61 25.06
CA ILE A 121 6.53 -15.40 24.29
C ILE A 121 5.47 -14.37 24.65
N LYS A 122 5.93 -13.22 25.13
CA LYS A 122 5.06 -12.06 25.41
C LYS A 122 5.18 -11.03 24.30
N SER A 123 4.07 -10.39 23.96
CA SER A 123 4.10 -9.30 23.00
C SER A 123 4.95 -8.13 23.51
N PRO A 124 5.84 -7.57 22.70
CA PRO A 124 6.58 -6.37 23.04
C PRO A 124 5.71 -5.11 23.01
N GLU A 125 4.51 -5.18 22.41
CA GLU A 125 3.60 -4.05 22.28
C GLU A 125 2.27 -4.26 23.02
N LYS A 126 1.63 -3.16 23.38
CA LYS A 126 0.31 -3.15 24.01
C LYS A 126 -0.67 -2.31 23.18
N THR A 127 -1.92 -2.70 23.20
CA THR A 127 -3.03 -1.90 22.66
C THR A 127 -3.28 -0.68 23.55
N ALA A 128 -4.05 0.30 23.06
CA ALA A 128 -4.48 1.45 23.87
C ALA A 128 -5.23 1.07 25.16
N LYS A 129 -5.77 -0.15 25.23
CA LYS A 129 -6.45 -0.72 26.43
C LYS A 129 -5.50 -1.51 27.33
N GLY A 130 -4.19 -1.49 27.07
CA GLY A 130 -3.17 -2.18 27.87
C GLY A 130 -3.05 -3.69 27.63
N GLN A 131 -3.81 -4.27 26.70
CA GLN A 131 -3.71 -5.68 26.33
C GLN A 131 -2.53 -5.92 25.40
N GLN A 132 -1.99 -7.14 25.33
CA GLN A 132 -0.95 -7.51 24.39
C GLN A 132 -1.43 -7.31 22.93
N SER A 133 -0.61 -6.67 22.11
CA SER A 133 -0.87 -6.44 20.68
C SER A 133 -0.10 -7.46 19.85
N TRP A 134 -0.77 -8.14 18.93
CA TRP A 134 -0.17 -9.09 17.98
C TRP A 134 -0.31 -8.60 16.55
N ASN A 135 -0.10 -7.28 16.37
CA ASN A 135 -0.06 -6.61 15.09
C ASN A 135 1.29 -6.85 14.38
N GLU A 136 1.44 -6.35 13.16
CA GLU A 136 2.67 -6.48 12.38
C GLU A 136 3.88 -5.89 13.12
N ALA A 137 3.74 -4.75 13.79
CA ALA A 137 4.82 -4.10 14.50
C ALA A 137 5.33 -4.95 15.70
N ALA A 138 4.42 -5.63 16.40
CA ALA A 138 4.76 -6.55 17.48
C ALA A 138 5.44 -7.82 16.93
N LEU A 139 4.84 -8.43 15.89
CA LEU A 139 5.34 -9.70 15.33
C LEU A 139 6.73 -9.59 14.71
N VAL A 140 7.05 -8.45 14.13
CA VAL A 140 8.39 -8.15 13.58
C VAL A 140 9.50 -8.28 14.63
N GLN A 141 9.21 -7.99 15.91
CA GLN A 141 10.17 -7.99 17.00
C GLN A 141 10.34 -9.36 17.67
N ILE A 142 9.53 -10.35 17.28
CA ILE A 142 9.50 -11.67 17.91
C ILE A 142 10.41 -12.63 17.15
N ASN A 143 11.43 -13.16 17.86
CA ASN A 143 12.30 -14.21 17.38
C ASN A 143 11.67 -15.59 17.58
N ASP A 144 10.61 -15.88 16.83
CA ASP A 144 9.94 -17.19 16.79
C ASP A 144 9.40 -17.45 15.37
N PRO A 145 9.62 -18.64 14.79
CA PRO A 145 9.16 -18.96 13.45
C PRO A 145 7.65 -18.76 13.24
N ILE A 146 6.83 -19.05 14.24
CA ILE A 146 5.37 -18.84 14.17
C ILE A 146 5.05 -17.37 13.86
N ALA A 147 5.73 -16.43 14.54
CA ALA A 147 5.52 -15.00 14.28
C ALA A 147 5.83 -14.62 12.83
N GLY A 148 6.94 -15.14 12.27
CA GLY A 148 7.32 -14.95 10.89
C GLY A 148 6.32 -15.54 9.89
N TYR A 149 5.91 -16.79 10.11
CA TYR A 149 4.90 -17.44 9.26
C TYR A 149 3.53 -16.80 9.32
N VAL A 150 3.09 -16.33 10.49
CA VAL A 150 1.84 -15.58 10.63
C VAL A 150 1.89 -14.27 9.85
N ARG A 151 3.03 -13.57 9.86
CA ARG A 151 3.23 -12.36 9.04
C ARG A 151 3.09 -12.67 7.55
N GLN A 152 3.77 -13.70 7.06
CA GLN A 152 3.65 -14.14 5.65
C GLN A 152 2.20 -14.50 5.31
N TYR A 153 1.55 -15.32 6.12
CA TYR A 153 0.16 -15.74 5.90
C TYR A 153 -0.80 -14.55 5.80
N ARG A 154 -0.70 -13.60 6.74
CA ARG A 154 -1.55 -12.38 6.74
C ARG A 154 -1.26 -11.48 5.55
N ALA A 155 0.01 -11.38 5.12
CA ALA A 155 0.37 -10.63 3.94
C ALA A 155 -0.22 -11.28 2.67
N LEU A 156 -0.10 -12.60 2.51
CA LEU A 156 -0.70 -13.37 1.41
C LEU A 156 -2.22 -13.21 1.39
N GLU A 157 -2.88 -13.31 2.55
CA GLU A 157 -4.32 -13.12 2.65
C GLU A 157 -4.74 -11.70 2.24
N LYS A 158 -3.97 -10.69 2.62
CA LYS A 158 -4.19 -9.31 2.20
C LYS A 158 -4.00 -9.15 0.69
N LEU A 159 -2.96 -9.74 0.10
CA LEU A 159 -2.75 -9.71 -1.36
C LEU A 159 -3.94 -10.34 -2.09
N ARG A 160 -4.37 -11.52 -1.65
CA ARG A 160 -5.50 -12.24 -2.21
C ARG A 160 -6.79 -11.42 -2.14
N SER A 161 -7.18 -11.00 -0.94
CA SER A 161 -8.48 -10.37 -0.71
C SER A 161 -8.57 -8.93 -1.21
N THR A 162 -7.44 -8.21 -1.24
CA THR A 162 -7.43 -6.78 -1.61
C THR A 162 -7.19 -6.55 -3.09
N TYR A 163 -6.35 -7.38 -3.72
CA TYR A 163 -5.88 -7.12 -5.09
C TYR A 163 -6.22 -8.21 -6.10
N LEU A 164 -6.40 -9.47 -5.69
CA LEU A 164 -6.64 -10.56 -6.63
C LEU A 164 -8.14 -10.87 -6.77
N GLU A 165 -8.80 -11.19 -5.66
CA GLU A 165 -10.24 -11.50 -5.68
C GLU A 165 -11.11 -10.42 -6.31
N PRO A 166 -10.93 -9.12 -5.95
CA PRO A 166 -11.74 -8.06 -6.55
C PRO A 166 -11.46 -7.83 -8.04
N PHE A 167 -10.31 -8.31 -8.55
CA PHE A 167 -9.92 -8.14 -9.95
C PHE A 167 -10.19 -9.37 -10.81
N LEU A 168 -10.54 -10.48 -10.17
CA LEU A 168 -10.86 -11.72 -10.87
C LEU A 168 -12.04 -11.50 -11.85
N GLU A 169 -11.87 -11.98 -13.08
CA GLU A 169 -12.85 -11.89 -14.17
C GLU A 169 -13.12 -10.46 -14.70
N LEU A 170 -12.36 -9.46 -14.25
CA LEU A 170 -12.41 -8.13 -14.84
C LEU A 170 -11.52 -8.08 -16.09
N GLU A 171 -12.08 -7.62 -17.22
CA GLU A 171 -11.25 -7.32 -18.40
C GLU A 171 -10.47 -6.02 -18.19
N GLU A 172 -11.15 -5.01 -17.65
CA GLU A 172 -10.59 -3.70 -17.37
C GLU A 172 -10.98 -3.24 -15.96
N LEU A 173 -10.03 -2.60 -15.31
CA LEU A 173 -10.20 -2.04 -13.99
C LEU A 173 -10.38 -0.53 -14.08
N HIS A 174 -11.47 -0.03 -13.53
CA HIS A 174 -11.77 1.38 -13.42
C HIS A 174 -11.72 1.79 -11.96
N THR A 175 -10.89 2.79 -11.64
CA THR A 175 -10.84 3.40 -10.30
C THR A 175 -11.56 4.74 -10.31
N THR A 176 -11.91 5.25 -9.16
CA THR A 176 -12.37 6.63 -9.00
C THR A 176 -11.27 7.47 -8.38
N PHE A 177 -10.82 8.52 -9.06
CA PHE A 177 -9.84 9.47 -8.53
C PHE A 177 -10.51 10.58 -7.73
N CYS A 178 -9.92 10.95 -6.61
CA CYS A 178 -10.34 12.07 -5.78
C CYS A 178 -9.21 13.09 -5.71
N ASN A 179 -9.46 14.31 -6.22
CA ASN A 179 -8.51 15.43 -6.16
C ASN A 179 -8.66 16.30 -4.90
N TRP A 180 -9.53 15.91 -3.99
CA TRP A 180 -9.84 16.62 -2.72
C TRP A 180 -9.78 15.68 -1.50
N GLY A 181 -9.29 14.44 -1.67
CA GLY A 181 -9.32 13.39 -0.63
C GLY A 181 -8.19 13.45 0.38
N THR A 182 -7.16 14.29 0.17
CA THR A 182 -5.98 14.39 1.04
C THR A 182 -5.74 15.82 1.51
N LEU A 183 -5.17 15.98 2.70
CA LEU A 183 -4.80 17.30 3.23
C LEU A 183 -3.63 17.94 2.47
N THR A 184 -2.80 17.13 1.84
CA THR A 184 -1.61 17.60 1.11
C THR A 184 -1.90 18.00 -0.33
N GLY A 185 -3.15 17.82 -0.82
CA GLY A 185 -3.52 18.07 -2.21
C GLY A 185 -3.08 16.96 -3.19
N ARG A 186 -2.49 15.86 -2.72
CA ARG A 186 -2.22 14.69 -3.55
C ARG A 186 -3.51 14.04 -4.02
N LEU A 187 -3.52 13.48 -5.23
CA LEU A 187 -4.62 12.64 -5.68
C LEU A 187 -4.73 11.41 -4.79
N SER A 188 -5.94 10.95 -4.57
CA SER A 188 -6.22 9.64 -4.01
C SER A 188 -7.10 8.84 -4.95
N SER A 189 -7.06 7.51 -4.88
CA SER A 189 -7.93 6.64 -5.66
C SER A 189 -8.72 5.68 -4.77
N ARG A 190 -9.91 5.27 -5.23
CA ARG A 190 -10.80 4.37 -4.50
C ARG A 190 -11.65 3.55 -5.47
N ASN A 191 -12.14 2.41 -4.97
CA ASN A 191 -13.06 1.51 -5.67
C ASN A 191 -12.52 1.00 -7.03
N PRO A 192 -11.30 0.40 -7.03
CA PRO A 192 -10.35 0.11 -5.96
C PRO A 192 -9.28 1.20 -5.80
N ASN A 193 -8.52 1.14 -4.69
CA ASN A 193 -7.38 2.03 -4.49
C ASN A 193 -6.15 1.51 -5.25
N LEU A 194 -5.85 2.09 -6.40
CA LEU A 194 -4.70 1.72 -7.23
C LEU A 194 -3.37 2.34 -6.76
N GLN A 195 -3.41 3.34 -5.88
CA GLN A 195 -2.19 3.99 -5.40
C GLN A 195 -1.48 3.19 -4.29
N ASN A 196 -2.13 2.17 -3.74
CA ASN A 196 -1.59 1.30 -2.71
C ASN A 196 -1.13 -0.07 -3.26
N ILE A 197 -1.03 -0.23 -4.58
CA ILE A 197 -0.51 -1.47 -5.19
C ILE A 197 0.96 -1.64 -4.79
N PRO A 198 1.33 -2.79 -4.18
CA PRO A 198 2.71 -3.04 -3.77
C PRO A 198 3.69 -2.93 -4.94
N ARG A 199 4.87 -2.33 -4.69
CA ARG A 199 5.97 -2.30 -5.67
C ARG A 199 6.79 -3.58 -5.61
N ASN A 200 6.99 -4.09 -4.40
CA ASN A 200 7.81 -5.25 -4.15
C ASN A 200 7.23 -6.51 -4.76
N HIS A 201 8.12 -7.43 -5.13
CA HIS A 201 7.73 -8.81 -5.38
C HIS A 201 7.67 -9.60 -4.06
N PHE A 202 7.05 -10.77 -4.12
CA PHE A 202 6.92 -11.68 -2.98
C PHE A 202 7.47 -13.06 -3.37
N ASN A 203 8.33 -13.61 -2.52
CA ASN A 203 8.91 -14.93 -2.71
C ASN A 203 8.02 -15.96 -2.00
N LEU A 204 7.45 -16.87 -2.76
CA LEU A 204 6.57 -17.93 -2.25
C LEU A 204 7.34 -19.20 -1.89
N VAL A 205 8.61 -19.28 -2.26
CA VAL A 205 9.52 -20.40 -1.97
C VAL A 205 10.60 -19.93 -1.03
N ASP A 206 10.97 -20.77 -0.06
CA ASP A 206 12.05 -20.46 0.86
C ASP A 206 13.40 -20.47 0.12
N LYS A 207 14.24 -19.50 0.43
CA LYS A 207 15.58 -19.39 -0.15
C LYS A 207 16.60 -20.17 0.71
N GLN A 208 17.52 -20.85 0.06
CA GLN A 208 18.73 -21.31 0.73
C GLN A 208 19.67 -20.11 0.88
N LEU A 209 19.82 -19.62 2.11
CA LEU A 209 20.65 -18.45 2.41
C LEU A 209 22.10 -18.85 2.62
N SER A 210 23.01 -18.24 1.88
CA SER A 210 24.43 -18.27 2.20
C SER A 210 24.73 -17.47 3.46
N GLU A 211 25.93 -17.63 4.04
CA GLU A 211 26.30 -16.81 5.22
C GLU A 211 26.36 -15.30 4.89
N THR A 212 26.73 -14.95 3.65
CA THR A 212 26.69 -13.56 3.18
C THR A 212 25.27 -13.02 3.13
N ASP A 213 24.32 -13.79 2.53
CA ASP A 213 22.91 -13.41 2.48
C ASP A 213 22.32 -13.22 3.87
N LYS A 214 22.70 -14.08 4.83
CA LYS A 214 22.24 -13.97 6.22
C LYS A 214 22.73 -12.69 6.88
N GLN A 215 24.00 -12.30 6.64
CA GLN A 215 24.56 -11.05 7.19
C GLN A 215 23.86 -9.81 6.60
N GLU A 216 23.70 -9.78 5.29
CA GLU A 216 22.97 -8.71 4.62
C GLU A 216 21.52 -8.60 5.10
N LEU A 217 20.83 -9.74 5.20
CA LEU A 217 19.46 -9.80 5.69
C LEU A 217 19.34 -9.30 7.14
N LYS A 218 20.28 -9.67 8.01
CA LYS A 218 20.36 -9.16 9.38
C LYS A 218 20.54 -7.63 9.40
N GLY A 219 21.39 -7.08 8.53
CA GLY A 219 21.53 -5.63 8.35
C GLY A 219 20.21 -4.96 7.97
N ARG A 220 19.51 -5.50 6.97
CA ARG A 220 18.18 -4.99 6.53
C ARG A 220 17.13 -5.08 7.64
N ILE A 221 17.11 -6.15 8.42
CA ILE A 221 16.19 -6.31 9.56
C ILE A 221 16.50 -5.23 10.62
N ASN A 222 17.79 -5.04 10.95
CA ASN A 222 18.22 -4.00 11.89
C ASN A 222 17.79 -2.61 11.44
N ALA A 223 18.05 -2.25 10.18
CA ALA A 223 17.62 -0.97 9.62
C ALA A 223 16.10 -0.80 9.67
N THR A 224 15.34 -1.84 9.36
CA THR A 224 13.86 -1.83 9.41
C THR A 224 13.35 -1.62 10.83
N LEU A 225 13.94 -2.26 11.82
CA LEU A 225 13.57 -2.12 13.24
C LEU A 225 13.95 -0.74 13.78
N ALA A 226 15.16 -0.25 13.45
CA ALA A 226 15.65 1.07 13.83
C ALA A 226 14.77 2.20 13.28
N ALA A 227 14.36 2.11 12.01
CA ALA A 227 13.44 3.04 11.37
C ALA A 227 12.07 3.14 12.07
N LYS A 228 11.68 2.07 12.79
CA LYS A 228 10.45 2.03 13.60
C LYS A 228 10.69 2.40 15.07
N GLY A 229 11.88 2.87 15.42
CA GLY A 229 12.26 3.20 16.81
C GLY A 229 12.36 1.98 17.73
N GLN A 230 12.60 0.79 17.17
CA GLN A 230 12.64 -0.48 17.90
C GLN A 230 14.08 -0.93 18.09
N THR A 231 14.39 -1.43 19.29
CA THR A 231 15.71 -2.00 19.59
C THR A 231 15.85 -3.37 18.92
N SER A 232 16.90 -3.51 18.14
CA SER A 232 17.22 -4.72 17.41
C SER A 232 17.76 -5.82 18.33
N ARG A 233 17.25 -7.05 18.18
CA ARG A 233 17.82 -8.30 18.71
C ARG A 233 18.06 -9.29 17.57
N VAL A 234 18.76 -8.85 16.55
CA VAL A 234 19.00 -9.68 15.34
C VAL A 234 20.10 -10.71 15.56
N GLU A 235 20.94 -10.52 16.58
CA GLU A 235 21.91 -11.51 17.01
C GLU A 235 21.17 -12.72 17.60
N GLY A 236 21.34 -13.90 16.96
CA GLY A 236 20.70 -15.14 17.41
C GLY A 236 19.38 -15.50 16.71
N LEU A 237 19.02 -14.83 15.62
CA LEU A 237 17.93 -15.29 14.77
C LEU A 237 18.28 -16.65 14.13
N SER A 238 17.38 -17.62 14.25
CA SER A 238 17.51 -18.91 13.58
C SER A 238 17.36 -18.76 12.06
N ASP A 239 17.94 -19.69 11.30
CA ASP A 239 17.80 -19.73 9.86
C ASP A 239 16.34 -19.77 9.40
N GLU A 240 15.49 -20.45 10.17
CA GLU A 240 14.06 -20.52 9.90
C GLU A 240 13.38 -19.14 10.05
N VAL A 241 13.73 -18.39 11.09
CA VAL A 241 13.23 -17.01 11.27
C VAL A 241 13.77 -16.12 10.17
N LEU A 242 15.05 -16.21 9.82
CA LEU A 242 15.64 -15.44 8.72
C LEU A 242 14.93 -15.72 7.39
N ASN A 243 14.62 -16.97 7.08
CA ASN A 243 13.87 -17.32 5.88
C ASN A 243 12.49 -16.68 5.82
N THR A 244 11.83 -16.46 6.95
CA THR A 244 10.54 -15.73 6.94
C THR A 244 10.68 -14.28 6.49
N TRP A 245 11.86 -13.68 6.59
CA TRP A 245 12.12 -12.30 6.14
C TRP A 245 12.45 -12.21 4.65
N THR A 246 12.77 -13.31 3.98
CA THR A 246 12.99 -13.32 2.51
C THR A 246 11.70 -13.23 1.72
N PHE A 247 10.55 -13.33 2.36
CA PHE A 247 9.23 -13.33 1.72
C PHE A 247 8.95 -12.04 0.91
N VAL A 248 9.34 -10.89 1.43
CA VAL A 248 9.23 -9.62 0.69
C VAL A 248 10.56 -9.33 0.05
N GLY A 249 10.61 -9.37 -1.29
CA GLY A 249 11.77 -8.97 -2.08
C GLY A 249 11.85 -7.45 -2.25
N ASP A 250 12.80 -7.02 -3.06
CA ASP A 250 12.95 -5.63 -3.48
C ASP A 250 12.05 -5.29 -4.69
N ASP A 251 12.35 -4.20 -5.37
CA ASP A 251 11.62 -3.76 -6.57
C ASP A 251 12.05 -4.54 -7.85
N SER A 252 13.12 -5.35 -7.79
CA SER A 252 13.62 -6.15 -8.90
C SER A 252 12.83 -7.46 -9.01
N PHE A 253 11.86 -7.50 -9.92
CA PHE A 253 11.10 -8.70 -10.23
C PHE A 253 11.72 -9.42 -11.42
N ASP A 254 12.11 -10.66 -11.26
CA ASP A 254 12.57 -11.52 -12.34
C ASP A 254 11.54 -12.62 -12.63
N LYS A 255 10.86 -12.50 -13.77
CA LYS A 255 9.87 -13.49 -14.22
C LYS A 255 10.43 -14.90 -14.41
N SER A 256 11.75 -15.04 -14.60
CA SER A 256 12.40 -16.34 -14.75
C SER A 256 12.60 -17.06 -13.40
N GLN A 257 12.49 -16.38 -12.28
CA GLN A 257 12.58 -16.97 -10.95
C GLN A 257 11.26 -17.63 -10.54
N GLU A 258 11.29 -18.94 -10.44
CA GLU A 258 10.16 -19.73 -9.96
C GLU A 258 9.77 -19.31 -8.53
N GLY A 259 8.48 -19.22 -8.28
CA GLY A 259 7.94 -18.89 -6.96
C GLY A 259 7.97 -17.40 -6.60
N GLN A 260 8.21 -16.49 -7.55
CA GLN A 260 8.03 -15.07 -7.36
C GLN A 260 6.71 -14.57 -7.92
N ILE A 261 6.03 -13.70 -7.18
CA ILE A 261 4.83 -12.98 -7.63
C ILE A 261 5.00 -11.47 -7.45
N ALA A 262 4.46 -10.70 -8.38
CA ALA A 262 4.40 -9.23 -8.28
C ALA A 262 3.01 -8.74 -8.68
N ILE A 263 2.34 -8.05 -7.77
CA ILE A 263 0.95 -7.58 -7.99
C ILE A 263 0.86 -6.59 -9.17
N ARG A 264 1.90 -5.82 -9.44
CA ARG A 264 1.92 -4.90 -10.59
C ARG A 264 1.87 -5.59 -11.94
N ASN A 265 2.26 -6.86 -12.03
CA ASN A 265 2.19 -7.64 -13.27
C ASN A 265 0.78 -8.05 -13.69
N LEU A 266 -0.22 -7.82 -12.82
CA LEU A 266 -1.63 -7.96 -13.19
C LEU A 266 -2.05 -6.94 -14.26
N PHE A 267 -1.35 -5.79 -14.32
CA PHE A 267 -1.68 -4.70 -15.22
C PHE A 267 -0.93 -4.86 -16.53
N VAL A 268 -1.66 -4.98 -17.60
CA VAL A 268 -1.10 -5.18 -18.95
C VAL A 268 -1.59 -4.10 -19.91
N PRO A 269 -0.82 -3.78 -20.96
CA PRO A 269 -1.28 -2.86 -21.97
C PRO A 269 -2.43 -3.49 -22.78
N ARG A 270 -3.25 -2.64 -23.40
CA ARG A 270 -4.16 -3.10 -24.47
C ARG A 270 -3.34 -3.47 -25.69
N GLU A 271 -3.97 -4.21 -26.62
CA GLU A 271 -3.38 -4.53 -27.90
C GLU A 271 -2.90 -3.26 -28.62
N ASP A 272 -1.73 -3.30 -29.22
CA ASP A 272 -1.04 -2.18 -29.88
C ASP A 272 -0.64 -1.01 -28.95
N TYR A 273 -0.71 -1.17 -27.63
CA TYR A 273 -0.26 -0.17 -26.66
C TYR A 273 0.90 -0.66 -25.81
N SER A 274 1.57 0.27 -25.16
CA SER A 274 2.60 -0.02 -24.17
C SER A 274 2.30 0.73 -22.88
N LEU A 275 2.62 0.13 -21.73
CA LEU A 275 2.62 0.83 -20.45
C LEU A 275 3.97 1.54 -20.29
N ILE A 276 3.92 2.84 -20.05
CA ILE A 276 5.11 3.67 -19.84
C ILE A 276 4.99 4.26 -18.44
N SER A 277 6.04 4.10 -17.62
CA SER A 277 6.11 4.69 -16.29
C SER A 277 6.97 5.95 -16.32
N PHE A 278 6.42 7.04 -15.80
CA PHE A 278 7.13 8.29 -15.56
C PHE A 278 7.06 8.62 -14.09
N ASP A 279 8.19 8.91 -13.49
CA ASP A 279 8.26 9.39 -12.11
C ASP A 279 9.23 10.58 -12.02
N TYR A 280 8.82 11.59 -11.25
CA TYR A 280 9.67 12.74 -10.97
C TYR A 280 10.64 12.38 -9.84
N SER A 281 11.93 12.48 -10.11
CA SER A 281 12.95 12.27 -9.07
C SER A 281 12.85 13.35 -7.98
N GLN A 282 12.49 12.93 -6.76
CA GLN A 282 12.49 13.75 -5.55
C GLN A 282 11.74 15.09 -5.69
N MET A 283 10.60 15.08 -6.38
CA MET A 283 9.87 16.30 -6.76
C MET A 283 9.53 17.20 -5.57
N GLU A 284 9.09 16.64 -4.45
CA GLU A 284 8.69 17.41 -3.26
C GLU A 284 9.88 18.17 -2.68
N VAL A 285 11.05 17.52 -2.59
CA VAL A 285 12.28 18.15 -2.11
C VAL A 285 12.71 19.27 -3.06
N ARG A 286 12.64 19.02 -4.38
CA ARG A 286 12.98 20.03 -5.40
C ARG A 286 12.07 21.25 -5.32
N VAL A 287 10.77 21.04 -5.19
CA VAL A 287 9.79 22.13 -5.00
C VAL A 287 10.09 22.90 -3.72
N PHE A 288 10.30 22.21 -2.60
CA PHE A 288 10.63 22.86 -1.32
C PHE A 288 11.91 23.71 -1.41
N LEU A 289 12.98 23.15 -1.98
CA LEU A 289 14.25 23.86 -2.14
C LEU A 289 14.14 25.07 -3.08
N SER A 290 13.25 25.04 -4.07
CA SER A 290 13.04 26.19 -4.99
C SER A 290 12.52 27.44 -4.27
N TYR A 291 11.85 27.29 -3.12
CA TYR A 291 11.40 28.42 -2.32
C TYR A 291 12.54 29.14 -1.57
N LEU A 292 13.71 28.52 -1.42
CA LEU A 292 14.85 29.13 -0.73
C LEU A 292 15.48 30.26 -1.56
N GLN A 293 15.22 30.34 -2.86
CA GLN A 293 15.74 31.35 -3.80
C GLN A 293 17.27 31.54 -3.70
N ASN A 294 17.98 30.47 -3.36
CA ASN A 294 19.45 30.45 -3.25
C ASN A 294 20.06 29.97 -4.56
N GLU A 295 21.07 30.66 -5.07
CA GLU A 295 21.66 30.39 -6.38
C GLU A 295 22.39 29.04 -6.42
N GLU A 296 23.10 28.66 -5.37
CA GLU A 296 23.78 27.37 -5.26
C GLU A 296 22.75 26.22 -5.27
N VAL A 297 21.67 26.37 -4.49
CA VAL A 297 20.57 25.41 -4.45
C VAL A 297 19.90 25.30 -5.83
N ASN A 298 19.68 26.42 -6.51
CA ASN A 298 19.09 26.42 -7.85
C ASN A 298 19.99 25.70 -8.88
N GLN A 299 21.31 25.85 -8.78
CA GLN A 299 22.24 25.09 -9.62
C GLN A 299 22.21 23.60 -9.32
N MET A 300 22.04 23.18 -8.05
CA MET A 300 21.84 21.77 -7.69
C MET A 300 20.52 21.23 -8.22
N LEU A 301 19.44 22.00 -8.20
CA LEU A 301 18.13 21.60 -8.69
C LEU A 301 18.12 21.31 -10.20
N THR A 302 19.01 21.92 -10.98
CA THR A 302 19.12 21.67 -12.44
C THR A 302 19.84 20.36 -12.78
N LYS A 303 20.59 19.77 -11.84
CA LYS A 303 21.30 18.51 -12.04
C LYS A 303 20.33 17.33 -11.93
N SER A 304 20.38 16.40 -12.89
CA SER A 304 19.46 15.24 -12.95
C SER A 304 19.75 14.17 -11.90
N ASN A 305 20.99 14.07 -11.39
CA ASN A 305 21.46 12.93 -10.58
C ASN A 305 21.83 13.31 -9.14
N VAL A 306 21.29 14.38 -8.58
CA VAL A 306 21.53 14.72 -7.17
C VAL A 306 20.57 13.95 -6.29
N ASP A 307 21.11 13.14 -5.39
CA ASP A 307 20.35 12.54 -4.30
C ASP A 307 20.27 13.51 -3.12
N PHE A 308 19.22 14.33 -3.08
CA PHE A 308 19.01 15.29 -1.99
C PHE A 308 18.79 14.64 -0.63
N HIS A 309 18.26 13.41 -0.59
CA HIS A 309 18.08 12.69 0.67
C HIS A 309 19.40 12.17 1.20
N GLY A 310 20.25 11.63 0.33
CA GLY A 310 21.61 11.21 0.66
C GLY A 310 22.45 12.40 1.13
N GLU A 311 22.43 13.52 0.39
CA GLU A 311 23.15 14.73 0.80
C GLU A 311 22.65 15.30 2.14
N ALA A 312 21.35 15.31 2.37
CA ALA A 312 20.80 15.72 3.66
C ALA A 312 21.18 14.76 4.79
N ALA A 313 21.22 13.46 4.53
CA ALA A 313 21.67 12.47 5.51
C ALA A 313 23.16 12.62 5.84
N LYS A 314 24.02 12.83 4.85
CA LYS A 314 25.44 13.14 5.05
C LYS A 314 25.64 14.33 5.98
N LEU A 315 24.90 15.42 5.74
CA LEU A 315 24.97 16.62 6.57
C LEU A 315 24.41 16.43 7.98
N ALA A 316 23.29 15.71 8.11
CA ALA A 316 22.61 15.52 9.39
C ALA A 316 23.31 14.52 10.31
N PHE A 317 23.90 13.48 9.75
CA PHE A 317 24.50 12.37 10.49
C PHE A 317 26.03 12.31 10.39
N ASN A 318 26.64 13.27 9.70
CA ASN A 318 28.09 13.36 9.49
C ASN A 318 28.69 12.09 8.85
N VAL A 319 27.91 11.44 7.94
CA VAL A 319 28.32 10.23 7.21
C VAL A 319 29.20 10.65 6.05
N THR A 320 30.36 10.03 5.88
CA THR A 320 31.30 10.27 4.77
C THR A 320 31.03 9.34 3.60
N GLU A 321 31.58 9.61 2.40
CA GLU A 321 31.39 8.80 1.19
C GLU A 321 31.91 7.36 1.30
N ASP A 322 32.74 7.08 2.32
CA ASP A 322 33.31 5.75 2.56
C ASP A 322 32.40 4.85 3.43
N ASP A 323 31.29 5.37 3.94
CA ASP A 323 30.30 4.62 4.69
C ASP A 323 29.20 4.11 3.72
N ASP A 324 29.60 3.28 2.75
CA ASP A 324 28.66 2.49 1.94
C ASP A 324 27.98 1.46 2.84
N THR A 325 26.76 1.78 3.29
CA THR A 325 25.84 0.86 3.95
C THR A 325 24.47 0.86 3.29
#